data_6b1b27bac957a3b2b56f2065ef66556f
#
_entry.id   6b1b27bac957a3b2b56f2065ef66556f
#
_cell.length_a   1.000
_cell.length_b   1.000
_cell.length_c   1.000
_cell.angle_alpha   90.00
_cell.angle_beta   90.00
_cell.angle_gamma   90.00
#
_symmetry.space_group_name_H-M   'P 1'
#
loop_
_entity.id
_entity.type
_entity.pdbx_description
1 polymer ?
#
loop_
_entity_poly.entity_id
_entity_poly.type
_entity_poly.pdbx_seq_one_letter_code
_entity_poly.pdbx_strand_id
1 'polypeptide(L)'
;DDSGTIVAHVGRNLRFRKLFEAYPEGDHGKEAITHYKVLERFGYVTLVQCILETGRTHQIRVHMKYIGHPLFNDDFYGGDKIVKGTVYAKYKQFVENCFHICQRQALHAKTLGFVHPTTGEDMFFEAPLPADIEEVIEKWRKYANSVGSQQ
;
A
#
# COMPACT_ATOMS: atom_id res chain seq x y z
N ASP A 1 9.30 11.92 2.74
CA ASP A 1 9.57 12.18 1.33
C ASP A 1 8.31 12.05 0.48
N ASP A 2 8.19 12.90 -0.55
CA ASP A 2 7.01 12.92 -1.41
C ASP A 2 7.07 11.87 -2.53
N SER A 3 8.24 11.32 -2.80
CA SER A 3 8.42 10.27 -3.78
C SER A 3 9.72 9.51 -3.49
N GLY A 4 9.86 8.33 -4.06
CA GLY A 4 11.06 7.54 -3.91
C GLY A 4 11.02 6.27 -4.72
N THR A 5 12.12 5.52 -4.59
CA THR A 5 12.30 4.23 -5.25
C THR A 5 12.76 3.21 -4.22
N ILE A 6 12.09 2.06 -4.21
CA ILE A 6 12.45 0.95 -3.33
C ILE A 6 13.08 -0.13 -4.19
N VAL A 7 14.34 -0.45 -3.91
CA VAL A 7 15.09 -1.51 -4.60
C VAL A 7 15.47 -2.56 -3.56
N ALA A 8 14.79 -3.69 -3.59
CA ALA A 8 15.06 -4.79 -2.68
C ALA A 8 14.48 -6.06 -3.28
N HIS A 9 15.28 -7.14 -3.35
CA HIS A 9 14.80 -8.42 -3.82
C HIS A 9 13.60 -8.88 -2.99
N VAL A 10 12.64 -9.53 -3.63
CA VAL A 10 11.48 -10.10 -2.97
C VAL A 10 11.53 -11.62 -3.13
N GLY A 11 11.47 -12.32 -2.03
CA GLY A 11 11.46 -13.77 -2.00
C GLY A 11 10.65 -14.30 -0.84
N ARG A 12 10.42 -15.61 -0.82
CA ARG A 12 9.69 -16.22 0.28
C ARG A 12 10.44 -16.04 1.60
N ASN A 13 9.68 -15.81 2.67
CA ASN A 13 10.21 -15.85 4.01
C ASN A 13 10.68 -17.29 4.30
N LEU A 14 11.91 -17.45 4.79
CA LEU A 14 12.50 -18.77 5.00
C LEU A 14 11.87 -19.53 6.17
N ARG A 15 11.19 -18.84 7.06
CA ARG A 15 10.53 -19.44 8.23
C ARG A 15 9.02 -19.59 8.01
N PHE A 16 8.36 -18.52 7.49
CA PHE A 16 6.92 -18.48 7.29
C PHE A 16 6.61 -18.45 5.79
N ARG A 17 6.45 -19.62 5.19
CA ARG A 17 6.40 -19.78 3.74
C ARG A 17 5.19 -19.12 3.04
N LYS A 18 4.16 -18.75 3.76
CA LYS A 18 3.04 -17.99 3.23
C LYS A 18 3.38 -16.53 3.02
N LEU A 19 4.45 -16.05 3.64
CA LEU A 19 4.88 -14.67 3.59
C LEU A 19 6.06 -14.49 2.62
N PHE A 20 6.18 -13.30 2.09
CA PHE A 20 7.33 -12.86 1.31
C PHE A 20 8.09 -11.81 2.12
N GLU A 21 9.34 -11.58 1.75
CA GLU A 21 10.22 -10.68 2.50
C GLU A 21 11.14 -9.94 1.55
N ALA A 22 11.59 -8.75 1.97
CA ALA A 22 12.57 -7.98 1.23
C ALA A 22 13.97 -8.42 1.62
N TYR A 23 14.80 -8.60 0.60
CA TYR A 23 16.21 -8.96 0.73
C TYR A 23 17.06 -7.90 0.04
N PRO A 24 17.37 -6.80 0.75
CA PRO A 24 18.06 -5.66 0.13
C PRO A 24 19.46 -5.98 -0.36
N GLU A 25 20.12 -6.99 0.21
CA GLU A 25 21.44 -7.42 -0.20
C GLU A 25 21.45 -8.27 -1.47
N GLY A 26 20.27 -8.67 -1.95
CA GLY A 26 20.15 -9.50 -3.15
C GLY A 26 20.58 -10.96 -2.95
N ASP A 27 20.67 -11.42 -1.72
CA ASP A 27 21.12 -12.77 -1.35
C ASP A 27 20.02 -13.83 -1.44
N HIS A 28 18.79 -13.41 -1.63
CA HIS A 28 17.64 -14.30 -1.78
C HIS A 28 16.55 -13.59 -2.58
N GLY A 29 15.63 -14.36 -3.19
CA GLY A 29 14.54 -13.82 -3.97
C GLY A 29 14.97 -13.28 -5.32
N LYS A 30 14.09 -12.49 -5.94
CA LYS A 30 14.32 -11.90 -7.27
C LYS A 30 14.29 -10.38 -7.18
N GLU A 31 15.07 -9.74 -8.06
CA GLU A 31 15.11 -8.27 -8.15
C GLU A 31 13.70 -7.69 -8.22
N ALA A 32 13.45 -6.67 -7.43
CA ALA A 32 12.17 -5.98 -7.40
C ALA A 32 12.38 -4.49 -7.21
N ILE A 33 11.70 -3.70 -8.04
CA ILE A 33 11.82 -2.24 -8.03
C ILE A 33 10.42 -1.64 -8.02
N THR A 34 10.15 -0.82 -7.02
CA THR A 34 8.89 -0.08 -6.86
C THR A 34 9.19 1.40 -6.75
N HIS A 35 8.60 2.20 -7.64
CA HIS A 35 8.60 3.67 -7.52
C HIS A 35 7.33 4.10 -6.84
N TYR A 36 7.40 5.07 -5.94
CA TYR A 36 6.20 5.59 -5.30
C TYR A 36 6.15 7.11 -5.35
N LYS A 37 4.93 7.63 -5.34
CA LYS A 37 4.64 9.05 -5.28
C LYS A 37 3.47 9.27 -4.31
N VAL A 38 3.66 10.17 -3.36
CA VAL A 38 2.59 10.55 -2.44
C VAL A 38 1.56 11.39 -3.17
N LEU A 39 0.30 11.00 -3.12
CA LEU A 39 -0.80 11.75 -3.72
C LEU A 39 -1.49 12.64 -2.69
N GLU A 40 -1.70 12.13 -1.47
CA GLU A 40 -2.38 12.90 -0.43
C GLU A 40 -2.00 12.34 0.94
N ARG A 41 -1.79 13.23 1.92
CA ARG A 41 -1.50 12.87 3.31
C ARG A 41 -2.70 13.16 4.20
N PHE A 42 -3.04 12.19 5.06
CA PHE A 42 -4.16 12.30 6.00
C PHE A 42 -3.69 12.28 7.46
N GLY A 43 -2.47 12.71 7.72
CA GLY A 43 -1.86 12.66 9.05
C GLY A 43 -1.16 11.33 9.29
N TYR A 44 -1.89 10.34 9.79
CA TYR A 44 -1.30 9.03 10.14
C TYR A 44 -1.28 8.03 8.99
N VAL A 45 -2.05 8.25 7.95
CA VAL A 45 -2.04 7.42 6.74
C VAL A 45 -1.85 8.31 5.51
N THR A 46 -1.43 7.69 4.40
CA THR A 46 -1.08 8.41 3.17
C THR A 46 -1.58 7.62 1.97
N LEU A 47 -2.14 8.33 1.01
CA LEU A 47 -2.51 7.77 -0.28
C LEU A 47 -1.30 7.86 -1.20
N VAL A 48 -0.85 6.72 -1.71
CA VAL A 48 0.38 6.60 -2.51
C VAL A 48 0.06 5.92 -3.84
N GLN A 49 0.65 6.44 -4.91
CA GLN A 49 0.68 5.78 -6.20
C GLN A 49 1.99 5.00 -6.34
N CYS A 50 1.89 3.75 -6.75
CA CYS A 50 3.06 2.91 -7.01
C CYS A 50 3.17 2.60 -8.50
N ILE A 51 4.39 2.67 -9.03
CA ILE A 51 4.72 2.30 -10.40
C ILE A 51 5.78 1.20 -10.32
N LEU A 52 5.48 0.06 -10.93
CA LEU A 52 6.33 -1.13 -10.82
C LEU A 52 7.18 -1.33 -12.07
N GLU A 53 8.49 -1.56 -11.90
CA GLU A 53 9.36 -2.06 -12.96
C GLU A 53 9.36 -3.58 -12.98
N THR A 54 8.97 -4.23 -11.90
CA THR A 54 8.87 -5.68 -11.73
C THR A 54 7.54 -6.01 -11.09
N GLY A 55 7.10 -7.25 -11.18
CA GLY A 55 5.81 -7.68 -10.62
C GLY A 55 5.94 -8.94 -9.77
N ARG A 56 6.76 -8.91 -8.71
CA ARG A 56 6.93 -10.06 -7.81
C ARG A 56 5.71 -10.23 -6.91
N THR A 57 5.50 -11.45 -6.44
CA THR A 57 4.39 -11.76 -5.52
C THR A 57 4.46 -10.89 -4.27
N HIS A 58 3.36 -10.25 -3.93
CA HIS A 58 3.22 -9.32 -2.80
C HIS A 58 4.21 -8.15 -2.82
N GLN A 59 4.77 -7.80 -4.00
CA GLN A 59 5.87 -6.82 -4.08
C GLN A 59 5.55 -5.49 -3.38
N ILE A 60 4.43 -4.84 -3.68
CA ILE A 60 4.07 -3.55 -3.07
C ILE A 60 3.89 -3.73 -1.56
N ARG A 61 3.21 -4.79 -1.13
CA ARG A 61 2.96 -5.07 0.28
C ARG A 61 4.28 -5.24 1.04
N VAL A 62 5.21 -6.01 0.48
CA VAL A 62 6.53 -6.30 1.06
C VAL A 62 7.40 -5.05 1.07
N HIS A 63 7.47 -4.33 -0.06
CA HIS A 63 8.28 -3.12 -0.17
C HIS A 63 7.79 -2.01 0.78
N MET A 64 6.48 -1.82 0.89
CA MET A 64 5.94 -0.80 1.79
C MET A 64 6.20 -1.16 3.26
N LYS A 65 6.07 -2.43 3.64
CA LYS A 65 6.47 -2.88 4.97
C LYS A 65 7.95 -2.66 5.21
N TYR A 66 8.80 -2.96 4.22
CA TYR A 66 10.24 -2.81 4.32
C TYR A 66 10.67 -1.39 4.67
N ILE A 67 10.00 -0.38 4.09
CA ILE A 67 10.27 1.02 4.40
C ILE A 67 9.50 1.53 5.64
N GLY A 68 8.82 0.65 6.37
CA GLY A 68 8.14 0.97 7.62
C GLY A 68 6.71 1.48 7.47
N HIS A 69 6.10 1.31 6.29
CA HIS A 69 4.75 1.81 5.99
C HIS A 69 3.86 0.71 5.41
N PRO A 70 3.48 -0.32 6.22
CA PRO A 70 2.61 -1.39 5.70
C PRO A 70 1.28 -0.84 5.20
N LEU A 71 0.68 -1.53 4.24
CA LEU A 71 -0.61 -1.13 3.68
C LEU A 71 -1.71 -1.18 4.73
N PHE A 72 -2.62 -0.23 4.65
CA PHE A 72 -3.75 -0.15 5.58
C PHE A 72 -4.57 -1.44 5.53
N ASN A 73 -4.79 -2.04 6.69
CA ASN A 73 -5.48 -3.32 6.90
C ASN A 73 -4.83 -4.53 6.24
N ASP A 74 -3.52 -4.51 6.03
CA ASP A 74 -2.78 -5.66 5.53
C ASP A 74 -2.44 -6.60 6.69
N ASP A 75 -3.21 -7.65 6.85
CA ASP A 75 -3.08 -8.60 7.96
C ASP A 75 -1.83 -9.50 7.86
N PHE A 76 -1.27 -9.68 6.66
CA PHE A 76 -0.04 -10.46 6.48
C PHE A 76 1.21 -9.68 6.89
N TYR A 77 1.20 -8.37 6.72
CA TYR A 77 2.39 -7.54 6.87
C TYR A 77 2.25 -6.46 7.93
N GLY A 78 1.28 -6.62 8.84
CA GLY A 78 1.16 -5.79 10.03
C GLY A 78 0.40 -4.49 9.88
N GLY A 79 -0.28 -4.27 8.75
CA GLY A 79 -1.09 -3.07 8.51
C GLY A 79 -2.49 -3.13 9.11
N ASP A 80 -2.87 -4.24 9.72
CA ASP A 80 -4.17 -4.43 10.38
C ASP A 80 -4.18 -3.93 11.84
N LYS A 81 -3.13 -3.19 12.23
CA LYS A 81 -2.96 -2.63 13.58
C LYS A 81 -2.69 -1.14 13.49
N ILE A 82 -2.85 -0.43 14.58
CA ILE A 82 -2.47 0.98 14.68
C ILE A 82 -0.94 1.02 14.72
N VAL A 83 -0.32 1.31 13.57
CA VAL A 83 1.13 1.42 13.43
C VAL A 83 1.61 2.79 13.91
N LYS A 84 0.78 3.82 13.71
CA LYS A 84 1.13 5.21 14.01
C LYS A 84 -0.11 5.95 14.53
N GLY A 85 0.11 6.84 15.48
CA GLY A 85 -0.93 7.62 16.08
C GLY A 85 -1.16 7.27 17.54
N THR A 86 -2.23 7.79 18.11
CA THR A 86 -2.55 7.60 19.53
C THR A 86 -3.36 6.32 19.76
N VAL A 87 -3.22 5.74 20.95
CA VAL A 87 -4.04 4.60 21.40
C VAL A 87 -5.32 5.04 22.11
N TYR A 88 -5.63 6.34 22.13
CA TYR A 88 -6.85 6.85 22.77
C TYR A 88 -8.11 6.33 22.07
N ALA A 89 -9.18 6.19 22.85
CA ALA A 89 -10.38 5.47 22.45
C ALA A 89 -11.02 5.99 21.17
N LYS A 90 -11.08 7.31 20.96
CA LYS A 90 -11.71 7.91 19.77
C LYS A 90 -10.95 7.57 18.49
N TYR A 91 -9.63 7.67 18.52
CA TYR A 91 -8.80 7.33 17.36
C TYR A 91 -8.86 5.83 17.06
N LYS A 92 -8.73 5.01 18.10
CA LYS A 92 -8.81 3.56 17.95
C LYS A 92 -10.15 3.14 17.34
N GLN A 93 -11.26 3.72 17.82
CA GLN A 93 -12.59 3.43 17.30
C GLN A 93 -12.71 3.84 15.82
N PHE A 94 -12.15 5.00 15.47
CA PHE A 94 -12.15 5.47 14.08
C PHE A 94 -11.42 4.49 13.17
N VAL A 95 -10.21 4.05 13.56
CA VAL A 95 -9.41 3.10 12.78
C VAL A 95 -10.14 1.77 12.64
N GLU A 96 -10.73 1.26 13.71
CA GLU A 96 -11.48 0.00 13.69
C GLU A 96 -12.70 0.10 12.76
N ASN A 97 -13.40 1.23 12.75
CA ASN A 97 -14.50 1.47 11.81
C ASN A 97 -14.03 1.42 10.36
N CYS A 98 -12.86 2.01 10.07
CA CYS A 98 -12.26 1.95 8.73
C CYS A 98 -11.86 0.51 8.36
N PHE A 99 -11.37 -0.27 9.30
CA PHE A 99 -11.06 -1.69 9.06
C PHE A 99 -12.32 -2.50 8.73
N HIS A 100 -13.47 -2.15 9.29
CA HIS A 100 -14.75 -2.78 8.95
C HIS A 100 -15.23 -2.41 7.54
N ILE A 101 -14.96 -1.20 7.09
CA ILE A 101 -15.32 -0.74 5.75
C ILE A 101 -14.48 -1.44 4.68
N CYS A 102 -13.15 -1.46 4.86
CA CYS A 102 -12.25 -2.15 3.95
C CYS A 102 -11.59 -3.31 4.69
N GLN A 103 -12.11 -4.52 4.48
CA GLN A 103 -11.70 -5.73 5.23
C GLN A 103 -10.55 -6.48 4.55
N ARG A 104 -9.74 -5.79 3.79
CA ARG A 104 -8.58 -6.33 3.08
C ARG A 104 -7.50 -5.25 3.01
N GLN A 105 -6.29 -5.64 2.57
CA GLN A 105 -5.25 -4.66 2.33
C GLN A 105 -5.76 -3.60 1.33
N ALA A 106 -5.55 -2.33 1.67
CA ALA A 106 -6.01 -1.22 0.84
C ALA A 106 -5.06 -1.03 -0.33
N LEU A 107 -5.23 -1.86 -1.36
CA LEU A 107 -4.41 -1.87 -2.56
C LEU A 107 -5.30 -2.10 -3.78
N HIS A 108 -5.10 -1.28 -4.81
CA HIS A 108 -5.85 -1.37 -6.05
C HIS A 108 -4.94 -1.13 -7.26
N ALA A 109 -4.99 -2.03 -8.23
CA ALA A 109 -4.32 -1.85 -9.50
C ALA A 109 -5.17 -0.95 -10.40
N LYS A 110 -4.84 0.34 -10.42
CA LYS A 110 -5.61 1.36 -11.15
C LYS A 110 -5.42 1.25 -12.65
N THR A 111 -4.19 1.03 -13.10
CA THR A 111 -3.87 0.94 -14.52
C THR A 111 -3.05 -0.30 -14.82
N LEU A 112 -3.27 -0.88 -15.98
CA LEU A 112 -2.48 -1.96 -16.52
C LEU A 112 -2.12 -1.62 -17.94
N GLY A 113 -0.82 -1.54 -18.25
CA GLY A 113 -0.31 -1.31 -19.59
C GLY A 113 0.47 -2.52 -20.07
N PHE A 114 0.28 -2.89 -21.34
CA PHE A 114 1.06 -3.95 -21.97
C PHE A 114 1.02 -3.80 -23.50
N VAL A 115 1.98 -4.44 -24.17
CA VAL A 115 2.00 -4.51 -25.63
C VAL A 115 1.14 -5.69 -26.06
N HIS A 116 0.16 -5.45 -26.93
CA HIS A 116 -0.71 -6.50 -27.44
C HIS A 116 0.12 -7.54 -28.22
N PRO A 117 0.05 -8.83 -27.90
CA PRO A 117 0.94 -9.83 -28.49
C PRO A 117 0.72 -10.07 -29.98
N THR A 118 -0.47 -9.77 -30.53
CA THR A 118 -0.78 -9.99 -31.94
C THR A 118 -0.57 -8.73 -32.79
N THR A 119 -0.99 -7.56 -32.27
CA THR A 119 -0.97 -6.30 -33.07
C THR A 119 0.27 -5.45 -32.81
N GLY A 120 0.99 -5.68 -31.72
CA GLY A 120 2.13 -4.85 -31.31
C GLY A 120 1.73 -3.48 -30.77
N GLU A 121 0.44 -3.23 -30.58
CA GLU A 121 -0.05 -1.96 -30.06
C GLU A 121 0.08 -1.89 -28.54
N ASP A 122 0.39 -0.70 -28.01
CA ASP A 122 0.37 -0.45 -26.57
C ASP A 122 -1.09 -0.43 -26.08
N MET A 123 -1.38 -1.26 -25.08
CA MET A 123 -2.71 -1.39 -24.50
C MET A 123 -2.70 -0.87 -23.07
N PHE A 124 -3.67 -0.02 -22.72
CA PHE A 124 -3.85 0.50 -21.38
C PHE A 124 -5.27 0.27 -20.90
N PHE A 125 -5.39 -0.21 -19.67
CA PHE A 125 -6.66 -0.40 -18.99
C PHE A 125 -6.63 0.34 -17.66
N GLU A 126 -7.71 1.06 -17.36
CA GLU A 126 -7.85 1.78 -16.10
C GLU A 126 -9.12 1.30 -15.40
N ALA A 127 -8.99 1.00 -14.10
CA ALA A 127 -10.11 0.57 -13.27
C ALA A 127 -10.37 1.64 -12.19
N PRO A 128 -11.63 2.04 -11.97
CA PRO A 128 -11.95 2.99 -10.92
C PRO A 128 -11.67 2.40 -9.54
N LEU A 129 -11.44 3.25 -8.55
CA LEU A 129 -11.24 2.79 -7.17
C LEU A 129 -12.46 2.00 -6.69
N PRO A 130 -12.25 0.84 -6.04
CA PRO A 130 -13.35 0.13 -5.38
C PRO A 130 -14.03 0.99 -4.32
N ALA A 131 -15.33 0.81 -4.15
CA ALA A 131 -16.13 1.61 -3.23
C ALA A 131 -15.62 1.57 -1.79
N ASP A 132 -15.14 0.41 -1.33
CA ASP A 132 -14.62 0.25 0.03
C ASP A 132 -13.36 1.09 0.26
N ILE A 133 -12.42 1.10 -0.67
CA ILE A 133 -11.20 1.91 -0.59
C ILE A 133 -11.54 3.40 -0.69
N GLU A 134 -12.42 3.76 -1.61
CA GLU A 134 -12.86 5.14 -1.78
C GLU A 134 -13.51 5.68 -0.50
N GLU A 135 -14.36 4.89 0.13
CA GLU A 135 -15.01 5.28 1.39
C GLU A 135 -14.00 5.48 2.52
N VAL A 136 -13.01 4.61 2.64
CA VAL A 136 -11.95 4.75 3.64
C VAL A 136 -11.13 6.02 3.40
N ILE A 137 -10.78 6.32 2.14
CA ILE A 137 -10.06 7.56 1.79
C ILE A 137 -10.88 8.77 2.24
N GLU A 138 -12.18 8.79 1.96
CA GLU A 138 -13.05 9.90 2.32
C GLU A 138 -13.16 10.07 3.84
N LYS A 139 -13.26 8.96 4.59
CA LYS A 139 -13.27 8.98 6.05
C LYS A 139 -11.99 9.56 6.63
N TRP A 140 -10.84 9.13 6.13
CA TRP A 140 -9.55 9.65 6.58
C TRP A 140 -9.38 11.13 6.24
N ARG A 141 -9.84 11.54 5.06
CA ARG A 141 -9.78 12.96 4.66
C ARG A 141 -10.59 13.83 5.62
N LYS A 142 -11.80 13.41 5.98
CA LYS A 142 -12.62 14.13 6.95
C LYS A 142 -11.99 14.15 8.34
N TYR A 143 -11.42 13.03 8.77
CA TYR A 143 -10.74 12.95 10.06
C TYR A 143 -9.54 13.90 10.12
N ALA A 144 -8.70 13.90 9.11
CA ALA A 144 -7.52 14.77 9.05
C ALA A 144 -7.92 16.25 9.08
N ASN A 145 -8.96 16.64 8.35
CA ASN A 145 -9.47 18.01 8.34
C ASN A 145 -10.04 18.41 9.70
N SER A 146 -10.75 17.52 10.36
CA SER A 146 -11.31 17.74 11.69
C SER A 146 -10.21 17.98 12.73
N VAL A 147 -9.17 17.14 12.73
CA VAL A 147 -8.04 17.28 13.67
C VAL A 147 -7.24 18.56 13.36
N GLY A 148 -6.99 18.86 12.08
CA GLY A 148 -6.27 20.04 11.66
C GLY A 148 -6.97 21.34 12.04
N SER A 149 -8.31 21.36 12.07
CA SER A 149 -9.08 22.54 12.43
C SER A 149 -9.10 22.83 13.93
N GLN A 150 -8.67 21.88 14.77
CA GLN A 150 -8.60 22.05 16.23
C GLN A 150 -7.25 22.55 16.71
N GLN A 151 -6.31 22.73 15.80
CA GLN A 151 -5.00 23.31 16.06
C GLN A 151 -5.04 24.82 15.79
#